data_258fbb541533c858c9949234d3e8fee4
#
_entry.id   258fbb541533c858c9949234d3e8fee4
#
_cell.length_a   1.000
_cell.length_b   1.000
_cell.length_c   1.000
_cell.angle_alpha   90.00
_cell.angle_beta   90.00
_cell.angle_gamma   90.00
#
_symmetry.space_group_name_H-M   'P 1'
#
loop_
_entity.id
_entity.type
_entity.pdbx_description
1 polymer ?
#
loop_
_entity_poly.entity_id
_entity_poly.type
_entity_poly.pdbx_seq_one_letter_code
_entity_poly.pdbx_strand_id
1 'polypeptide(L)'
;MKKKIKCDIYIRVSTTMQVDGYSLDAQREKLKRYAEFQNMEIVNEYSDEGKSGKSVEGRPEFQRMLDNIENGTDEVQFVLAFKLSRFGRNAADVLNSLQRMQDFGVNLICVEDGIDSSKDSGKLMISVLSAVAEIERENILVQTMEGRKQKAREGKWNGGFAPYGYELVNGELQIAEDEAEIIRLIYDKFIHTNMGISAIAAWLNQHGYKKKKRQNNTLDAFAASFIKGVLDNPVYCGKLAYGRRKNEKVSGTRNEYRIVKQENYMLHLQPMPQFFF
;
A
#
# COMPACT_ATOMS: atom_id res chain seq x y z
N MET A 1 30.75 12.42 39.03
CA MET A 1 30.38 13.15 37.81
C MET A 1 29.04 12.63 37.35
N LYS A 2 28.03 13.50 37.10
CA LYS A 2 26.76 13.07 36.52
C LYS A 2 27.02 12.55 35.10
N LYS A 3 26.57 11.32 34.78
CA LYS A 3 26.66 10.74 33.42
C LYS A 3 25.92 11.69 32.47
N LYS A 4 26.59 12.15 31.41
CA LYS A 4 25.96 12.99 30.38
C LYS A 4 24.87 12.18 29.65
N ILE A 5 23.79 12.84 29.29
CA ILE A 5 22.74 12.26 28.45
C ILE A 5 23.31 12.13 27.03
N LYS A 6 23.24 10.94 26.45
CA LYS A 6 23.72 10.69 25.08
C LYS A 6 22.62 10.95 24.07
N CYS A 7 22.98 11.54 22.94
CA CYS A 7 22.05 11.80 21.84
C CYS A 7 22.69 11.61 20.47
N ASP A 8 21.88 11.30 19.48
CA ASP A 8 22.23 11.35 18.07
C ASP A 8 21.67 12.61 17.43
N ILE A 9 22.27 13.05 16.33
CA ILE A 9 21.77 14.14 15.51
C ILE A 9 21.33 13.57 14.15
N TYR A 10 20.12 13.94 13.71
CA TYR A 10 19.63 13.67 12.37
C TYR A 10 19.37 14.95 11.58
N ILE A 11 19.97 15.04 10.39
CA ILE A 11 19.88 16.20 9.50
C ILE A 11 19.39 15.75 8.13
N ARG A 12 18.50 16.55 7.53
CA ARG A 12 17.99 16.28 6.17
C ARG A 12 17.74 17.56 5.39
N VAL A 13 18.20 17.59 4.13
CA VAL A 13 17.80 18.60 3.14
C VAL A 13 17.21 17.94 1.90
N SER A 14 16.22 18.58 1.29
CA SER A 14 15.69 18.20 -0.02
C SER A 14 16.23 19.15 -1.09
N THR A 15 16.49 18.62 -2.29
CA THR A 15 16.98 19.40 -3.45
C THR A 15 16.09 20.58 -3.87
N THR A 16 14.82 20.58 -3.49
CA THR A 16 13.82 21.61 -3.86
C THR A 16 13.66 22.71 -2.81
N MET A 17 14.30 22.62 -1.64
CA MET A 17 14.06 23.55 -0.52
C MET A 17 15.30 24.32 -0.07
N GLN A 18 15.97 24.99 -0.99
CA GLN A 18 16.77 26.17 -0.64
C GLN A 18 15.89 27.38 -0.22
N VAL A 19 14.55 27.19 -0.23
CA VAL A 19 13.58 28.26 0.05
C VAL A 19 13.46 28.59 1.54
N ASP A 20 13.75 27.67 2.46
CA ASP A 20 13.64 27.92 3.92
C ASP A 20 14.92 28.48 4.56
N GLY A 21 15.93 28.84 3.76
CA GLY A 21 17.08 29.64 4.22
C GLY A 21 18.08 28.97 5.18
N TYR A 22 17.88 27.71 5.59
CA TYR A 22 18.80 27.01 6.50
C TYR A 22 19.62 25.97 5.74
N SER A 23 20.91 26.26 5.57
CA SER A 23 21.89 25.27 5.07
C SER A 23 22.04 24.10 6.03
N LEU A 24 22.59 22.97 5.54
CA LEU A 24 22.94 21.82 6.39
C LEU A 24 23.80 22.23 7.59
N ASP A 25 24.78 23.11 7.33
CA ASP A 25 25.70 23.58 8.36
C ASP A 25 25.00 24.40 9.43
N ALA A 26 24.05 25.26 9.04
CA ALA A 26 23.24 26.04 9.99
C ALA A 26 22.36 25.14 10.87
N GLN A 27 21.76 24.08 10.29
CA GLN A 27 21.00 23.10 11.06
C GLN A 27 21.92 22.33 12.04
N ARG A 28 23.05 21.86 11.55
CA ARG A 28 24.07 21.14 12.35
C ARG A 28 24.55 21.99 13.51
N GLU A 29 24.91 23.25 13.27
CA GLU A 29 25.38 24.14 14.30
C GLU A 29 24.32 24.39 15.38
N LYS A 30 23.06 24.59 14.98
CA LYS A 30 21.96 24.80 15.92
C LYS A 30 21.70 23.59 16.80
N LEU A 31 21.75 22.38 16.22
CA LEU A 31 21.60 21.13 16.99
C LEU A 31 22.76 20.91 17.95
N LYS A 32 24.01 21.21 17.56
CA LYS A 32 25.18 21.12 18.44
C LYS A 32 25.10 22.08 19.62
N ARG A 33 24.74 23.33 19.35
CA ARG A 33 24.52 24.35 20.40
C ARG A 33 23.40 23.92 21.37
N TYR A 34 22.32 23.31 20.86
CA TYR A 34 21.27 22.79 21.72
C TYR A 34 21.74 21.64 22.61
N ALA A 35 22.50 20.69 22.04
CA ALA A 35 23.09 19.59 22.80
C ALA A 35 24.04 20.09 23.91
N GLU A 36 24.89 21.08 23.59
CA GLU A 36 25.77 21.72 24.57
C GLU A 36 24.99 22.41 25.69
N PHE A 37 23.95 23.18 25.34
CA PHE A 37 23.11 23.89 26.30
C PHE A 37 22.36 22.91 27.24
N GLN A 38 21.92 21.76 26.72
CA GLN A 38 21.27 20.70 27.49
C GLN A 38 22.26 19.75 28.20
N ASN A 39 23.58 20.01 28.08
CA ASN A 39 24.62 19.14 28.61
C ASN A 39 24.53 17.69 28.10
N MET A 40 24.18 17.53 26.81
CA MET A 40 24.11 16.25 26.12
C MET A 40 25.43 15.94 25.41
N GLU A 41 25.76 14.67 25.27
CA GLU A 41 26.89 14.15 24.50
C GLU A 41 26.37 13.61 23.16
N ILE A 42 26.87 14.16 22.06
CA ILE A 42 26.54 13.71 20.71
C ILE A 42 27.37 12.48 20.42
N VAL A 43 26.72 11.35 20.15
CA VAL A 43 27.35 10.07 19.82
C VAL A 43 27.59 9.96 18.32
N ASN A 44 26.53 10.14 17.52
CA ASN A 44 26.63 10.07 16.07
C ASN A 44 25.85 11.22 15.40
N GLU A 45 26.24 11.47 14.14
CA GLU A 45 25.56 12.38 13.25
C GLU A 45 25.15 11.63 11.97
N TYR A 46 23.86 11.64 11.65
CA TYR A 46 23.25 11.02 10.48
C TYR A 46 22.73 12.10 9.53
N SER A 47 23.08 12.03 8.26
CA SER A 47 22.74 13.07 7.29
C SER A 47 22.29 12.48 5.96
N ASP A 48 21.06 12.77 5.55
CA ASP A 48 20.52 12.42 4.23
C ASP A 48 20.48 13.66 3.34
N GLU A 49 21.48 13.75 2.43
CA GLU A 49 21.63 14.87 1.52
C GLU A 49 20.97 14.60 0.16
N GLY A 50 20.20 15.59 -0.31
CA GLY A 50 19.85 15.74 -1.74
C GLY A 50 18.98 14.67 -2.39
N LYS A 51 18.45 13.68 -1.66
CA LYS A 51 17.55 12.69 -2.24
C LYS A 51 16.10 13.09 -2.03
N SER A 52 15.36 13.20 -3.15
CA SER A 52 13.90 13.41 -3.13
C SER A 52 13.27 12.20 -2.47
N GLY A 53 12.93 12.39 -1.25
CA GLY A 53 12.54 11.31 -0.41
C GLY A 53 11.09 10.87 -0.66
N LYS A 54 10.75 10.06 -1.65
CA LYS A 54 9.41 9.47 -1.83
C LYS A 54 9.11 8.27 -0.90
N SER A 55 10.10 7.71 -0.23
CA SER A 55 9.93 6.60 0.74
C SER A 55 11.02 6.63 1.82
N VAL A 56 10.85 5.87 2.90
CA VAL A 56 11.90 5.62 3.92
C VAL A 56 13.13 4.98 3.27
N GLU A 57 12.93 4.17 2.22
CA GLU A 57 13.98 3.58 1.38
C GLU A 57 14.92 4.62 0.73
N GLY A 58 14.47 5.88 0.57
CA GLY A 58 15.28 7.00 0.07
C GLY A 58 16.10 7.74 1.13
N ARG A 59 16.16 7.25 2.40
CA ARG A 59 16.88 7.85 3.54
C ARG A 59 17.79 6.82 4.22
N PRO A 60 18.90 6.43 3.60
CA PRO A 60 19.76 5.36 4.11
C PRO A 60 20.36 5.68 5.49
N GLU A 61 20.72 6.93 5.74
CA GLU A 61 21.30 7.33 7.03
C GLU A 61 20.23 7.35 8.13
N PHE A 62 19.00 7.73 7.82
CA PHE A 62 17.88 7.62 8.76
C PHE A 62 17.58 6.16 9.12
N GLN A 63 17.60 5.27 8.13
CA GLN A 63 17.40 3.84 8.38
C GLN A 63 18.53 3.28 9.23
N ARG A 64 19.79 3.62 8.91
CA ARG A 64 20.96 3.22 9.69
C ARG A 64 20.87 3.70 11.14
N MET A 65 20.41 4.93 11.37
CA MET A 65 20.18 5.45 12.72
C MET A 65 19.17 4.59 13.48
N LEU A 66 18.01 4.29 12.88
CA LEU A 66 16.99 3.46 13.52
C LEU A 66 17.52 2.05 13.81
N ASP A 67 18.23 1.44 12.87
CA ASP A 67 18.81 0.10 13.03
C ASP A 67 19.89 0.08 14.15
N ASN A 68 20.71 1.12 14.27
CA ASN A 68 21.68 1.26 15.34
C ASN A 68 21.02 1.42 16.72
N ILE A 69 19.90 2.16 16.81
CA ILE A 69 19.11 2.28 18.02
C ILE A 69 18.53 0.92 18.42
N GLU A 70 17.91 0.21 17.46
CA GLU A 70 17.32 -1.11 17.70
C GLU A 70 18.34 -2.16 18.10
N ASN A 71 19.56 -2.11 17.53
CA ASN A 71 20.66 -3.00 17.89
C ASN A 71 21.40 -2.58 19.16
N GLY A 72 21.04 -1.44 19.77
CA GLY A 72 21.69 -0.91 20.95
C GLY A 72 23.13 -0.45 20.73
N THR A 73 23.52 -0.17 19.48
CA THR A 73 24.91 0.21 19.13
C THR A 73 25.24 1.61 19.63
N ASP A 74 24.31 2.54 19.53
CA ASP A 74 24.53 3.95 19.85
C ASP A 74 24.28 4.28 21.34
N GLU A 75 23.55 3.44 22.06
CA GLU A 75 23.21 3.62 23.49
C GLU A 75 22.73 5.04 23.85
N VAL A 76 21.93 5.65 22.97
CA VAL A 76 21.43 7.02 23.15
C VAL A 76 20.06 7.07 23.83
N GLN A 77 19.71 8.19 24.41
CA GLN A 77 18.40 8.46 25.01
C GLN A 77 17.56 9.41 24.17
N PHE A 78 18.20 10.17 23.29
CA PHE A 78 17.52 11.16 22.45
C PHE A 78 18.07 11.16 21.02
N VAL A 79 17.17 11.43 20.06
CA VAL A 79 17.53 11.87 18.72
C VAL A 79 17.14 13.35 18.60
N LEU A 80 18.07 14.19 18.17
CA LEU A 80 17.85 15.59 17.90
C LEU A 80 17.61 15.81 16.40
N ALA A 81 16.49 16.44 16.04
CA ALA A 81 16.21 16.87 14.70
C ALA A 81 15.93 18.38 14.66
N PHE A 82 16.18 19.03 13.53
CA PHE A 82 15.95 20.47 13.40
C PHE A 82 14.47 20.84 13.50
N LYS A 83 13.63 20.18 12.68
CA LYS A 83 12.16 20.29 12.66
C LYS A 83 11.52 18.92 12.46
N LEU A 84 10.27 18.77 12.86
CA LEU A 84 9.49 17.55 12.65
C LEU A 84 9.40 17.17 11.17
N SER A 85 9.26 18.16 10.28
CA SER A 85 9.25 17.97 8.83
C SER A 85 10.58 17.46 8.25
N ARG A 86 11.68 17.52 9.00
CA ARG A 86 12.96 16.93 8.66
C ARG A 86 13.07 15.49 9.14
N PHE A 87 12.43 15.17 10.26
CA PHE A 87 12.38 13.82 10.81
C PHE A 87 11.44 12.90 10.02
N GLY A 88 10.22 13.34 9.69
CA GLY A 88 9.28 12.61 8.85
C GLY A 88 8.61 13.50 7.80
N ARG A 89 7.92 12.90 6.84
CA ARG A 89 7.26 13.61 5.74
C ARG A 89 5.78 13.80 5.95
N ASN A 90 5.16 12.81 6.54
CA ASN A 90 3.76 12.76 6.91
C ASN A 90 3.65 12.25 8.35
N ALA A 91 2.47 12.39 8.89
CA ALA A 91 2.20 12.01 10.26
C ALA A 91 2.48 10.52 10.51
N ALA A 92 2.17 9.64 9.57
CA ALA A 92 2.37 8.20 9.71
C ALA A 92 3.87 7.83 9.77
N ASP A 93 4.72 8.44 8.93
CA ASP A 93 6.17 8.20 8.97
C ASP A 93 6.78 8.65 10.30
N VAL A 94 6.37 9.82 10.79
CA VAL A 94 6.82 10.34 12.08
C VAL A 94 6.45 9.38 13.20
N LEU A 95 5.19 8.94 13.24
CA LEU A 95 4.68 8.07 14.29
C LEU A 95 5.37 6.71 14.28
N ASN A 96 5.48 6.07 13.12
CA ASN A 96 6.12 4.76 13.01
C ASN A 96 7.58 4.83 13.45
N SER A 97 8.31 5.86 13.00
CA SER A 97 9.72 6.04 13.37
C SER A 97 9.89 6.34 14.85
N LEU A 98 9.00 7.19 15.40
CA LEU A 98 9.02 7.52 16.82
C LEU A 98 8.69 6.31 17.69
N GLN A 99 7.68 5.50 17.29
CA GLN A 99 7.33 4.28 18.01
C GLN A 99 8.51 3.31 18.05
N ARG A 100 9.17 3.07 16.89
CA ARG A 100 10.38 2.25 16.84
C ARG A 100 11.46 2.72 17.83
N MET A 101 11.72 4.02 17.90
CA MET A 101 12.70 4.58 18.83
C MET A 101 12.25 4.42 20.31
N GLN A 102 10.98 4.68 20.59
CA GLN A 102 10.42 4.61 21.94
C GLN A 102 10.40 3.18 22.49
N ASP A 103 10.23 2.17 21.64
CA ASP A 103 10.30 0.75 22.01
C ASP A 103 11.67 0.40 22.59
N PHE A 104 12.72 1.18 22.24
CA PHE A 104 14.07 1.08 22.78
C PHE A 104 14.43 2.19 23.78
N GLY A 105 13.44 2.94 24.26
CA GLY A 105 13.64 3.99 25.26
C GLY A 105 14.22 5.30 24.75
N VAL A 106 14.28 5.50 23.41
CA VAL A 106 14.84 6.69 22.78
C VAL A 106 13.74 7.68 22.41
N ASN A 107 13.91 8.96 22.77
CA ASN A 107 12.97 10.04 22.54
C ASN A 107 13.44 11.00 21.42
N LEU A 108 12.51 11.71 20.82
CA LEU A 108 12.77 12.72 19.79
C LEU A 108 12.66 14.14 20.36
N ILE A 109 13.64 14.99 20.02
CA ILE A 109 13.57 16.43 20.23
C ILE A 109 13.69 17.14 18.88
N CYS A 110 12.66 17.93 18.52
CA CYS A 110 12.71 18.84 17.37
C CYS A 110 12.98 20.25 17.89
N VAL A 111 14.22 20.72 17.68
CA VAL A 111 14.76 21.91 18.35
C VAL A 111 14.04 23.18 17.95
N GLU A 112 13.73 23.35 16.64
CA GLU A 112 13.06 24.55 16.13
C GLU A 112 11.57 24.59 16.48
N ASP A 113 10.91 23.40 16.47
CA ASP A 113 9.49 23.30 16.77
C ASP A 113 9.20 23.26 18.28
N GLY A 114 10.23 23.14 19.12
CA GLY A 114 10.08 23.02 20.57
C GLY A 114 9.40 21.71 21.03
N ILE A 115 9.42 20.67 20.19
CA ILE A 115 8.82 19.37 20.46
C ILE A 115 9.80 18.48 21.18
N ASP A 116 9.38 17.90 22.29
CA ASP A 116 10.15 16.93 23.08
C ASP A 116 9.22 15.76 23.45
N SER A 117 9.41 14.61 22.82
CA SER A 117 8.53 13.44 22.96
C SER A 117 8.58 12.81 24.36
N SER A 118 9.57 13.15 25.16
CA SER A 118 9.65 12.68 26.55
C SER A 118 8.71 13.44 27.50
N LYS A 119 8.22 14.61 27.07
CA LYS A 119 7.33 15.48 27.87
C LYS A 119 5.86 15.29 27.50
N ASP A 120 4.96 15.66 28.39
CA ASP A 120 3.52 15.53 28.16
C ASP A 120 3.00 16.35 26.97
N SER A 121 3.59 17.52 26.71
CA SER A 121 3.30 18.31 25.50
C SER A 121 3.68 17.57 24.20
N GLY A 122 4.79 16.84 24.20
CA GLY A 122 5.20 15.99 23.09
C GLY A 122 4.28 14.79 22.90
N LYS A 123 3.84 14.16 23.98
CA LYS A 123 2.85 13.06 23.93
C LYS A 123 1.52 13.53 23.34
N LEU A 124 1.05 14.73 23.71
CA LEU A 124 -0.14 15.32 23.12
C LEU A 124 0.04 15.54 21.61
N MET A 125 1.19 16.06 21.18
CA MET A 125 1.50 16.24 19.76
C MET A 125 1.48 14.92 19.00
N ILE A 126 2.04 13.85 19.57
CA ILE A 126 2.00 12.50 18.99
C ILE A 126 0.55 12.03 18.81
N SER A 127 -0.32 12.27 19.82
CA SER A 127 -1.73 11.91 19.72
C SER A 127 -2.45 12.66 18.59
N VAL A 128 -2.15 13.94 18.42
CA VAL A 128 -2.69 14.76 17.30
C VAL A 128 -2.19 14.25 15.96
N LEU A 129 -0.90 13.94 15.85
CA LEU A 129 -0.32 13.36 14.62
C LEU A 129 -0.95 12.01 14.29
N SER A 130 -1.25 11.18 15.31
CA SER A 130 -1.95 9.90 15.11
C SER A 130 -3.33 10.09 14.51
N ALA A 131 -4.10 11.04 15.04
CA ALA A 131 -5.42 11.37 14.52
C ALA A 131 -5.36 11.89 13.07
N VAL A 132 -4.40 12.77 12.76
CA VAL A 132 -4.18 13.29 11.39
C VAL A 132 -3.81 12.15 10.43
N ALA A 133 -2.91 11.24 10.83
CA ALA A 133 -2.52 10.11 9.99
C ALA A 133 -3.70 9.16 9.70
N GLU A 134 -4.61 8.99 10.64
CA GLU A 134 -5.82 8.19 10.44
C GLU A 134 -6.79 8.84 9.46
N ILE A 135 -7.02 10.15 9.59
CA ILE A 135 -7.84 10.95 8.65
C ILE A 135 -7.24 10.90 7.23
N GLU A 136 -5.93 11.06 7.08
CA GLU A 136 -5.25 10.95 5.77
C GLU A 136 -5.46 9.57 5.13
N ARG A 137 -5.34 8.51 5.92
CA ARG A 137 -5.58 7.13 5.45
C ARG A 137 -7.02 6.94 4.97
N GLU A 138 -7.99 7.42 5.73
CA GLU A 138 -9.41 7.35 5.36
C GLU A 138 -9.69 8.13 4.07
N ASN A 139 -9.14 9.34 3.92
CA ASN A 139 -9.28 10.14 2.71
C ASN A 139 -8.69 9.44 1.48
N ILE A 140 -7.53 8.81 1.59
CA ILE A 140 -6.92 8.01 0.51
C ILE A 140 -7.82 6.84 0.12
N LEU A 141 -8.42 6.15 1.08
CA LEU A 141 -9.37 5.07 0.80
C LEU A 141 -10.60 5.57 0.06
N VAL A 142 -11.20 6.68 0.51
CA VAL A 142 -12.37 7.30 -0.15
C VAL A 142 -12.02 7.70 -1.58
N GLN A 143 -10.94 8.42 -1.80
CA GLN A 143 -10.48 8.84 -3.14
C GLN A 143 -10.20 7.64 -4.06
N THR A 144 -9.57 6.59 -3.52
CA THR A 144 -9.31 5.35 -4.27
C THR A 144 -10.61 4.67 -4.70
N MET A 145 -11.60 4.60 -3.79
CA MET A 145 -12.90 3.99 -4.08
C MET A 145 -13.71 4.83 -5.09
N GLU A 146 -13.66 6.14 -4.98
CA GLU A 146 -14.31 7.03 -5.95
C GLU A 146 -13.66 6.95 -7.33
N GLY A 147 -12.33 6.93 -7.40
CA GLY A 147 -11.60 6.71 -8.65
C GLY A 147 -11.95 5.38 -9.31
N ARG A 148 -12.10 4.30 -8.53
CA ARG A 148 -12.56 3.00 -9.04
C ARG A 148 -14.00 3.04 -9.52
N LYS A 149 -14.90 3.73 -8.80
CA LYS A 149 -16.30 3.92 -9.23
C LYS A 149 -16.38 4.71 -10.54
N GLN A 150 -15.59 5.78 -10.64
CA GLN A 150 -15.54 6.59 -11.86
C GLN A 150 -15.03 5.77 -13.04
N LYS A 151 -13.95 5.00 -12.85
CA LYS A 151 -13.42 4.08 -13.86
C LYS A 151 -14.46 3.04 -14.31
N ALA A 152 -15.27 2.54 -13.37
CA ALA A 152 -16.37 1.63 -13.69
C ALA A 152 -17.50 2.30 -14.48
N ARG A 153 -17.83 3.57 -14.19
CA ARG A 153 -18.81 4.36 -14.97
C ARG A 153 -18.34 4.61 -16.40
N GLU A 154 -17.04 4.78 -16.60
CA GLU A 154 -16.42 4.93 -17.90
C GLU A 154 -16.29 3.59 -18.66
N GLY A 155 -16.74 2.49 -18.08
CA GLY A 155 -16.64 1.16 -18.68
C GLY A 155 -15.22 0.58 -18.76
N LYS A 156 -14.28 1.13 -18.02
CA LYS A 156 -12.91 0.63 -17.99
C LYS A 156 -12.77 -0.52 -17.00
N TRP A 157 -11.89 -1.47 -17.32
CA TRP A 157 -11.63 -2.61 -16.44
C TRP A 157 -11.05 -2.18 -15.10
N ASN A 158 -11.70 -2.61 -14.02
CA ASN A 158 -11.34 -2.29 -12.63
C ASN A 158 -10.73 -3.46 -11.85
N GLY A 159 -10.60 -4.63 -12.46
CA GLY A 159 -9.93 -5.79 -11.88
C GLY A 159 -8.42 -5.72 -12.05
N GLY A 160 -7.68 -6.53 -11.30
CA GLY A 160 -6.22 -6.65 -11.46
C GLY A 160 -5.87 -7.36 -12.76
N PHE A 161 -6.35 -8.59 -12.93
CA PHE A 161 -6.06 -9.42 -14.10
C PHE A 161 -7.29 -9.52 -15.00
N ALA A 162 -7.03 -9.60 -16.31
CA ALA A 162 -8.10 -9.85 -17.27
C ALA A 162 -8.80 -11.21 -16.99
N PRO A 163 -10.11 -11.33 -17.21
CA PRO A 163 -10.80 -12.62 -17.18
C PRO A 163 -10.17 -13.58 -18.19
N TYR A 164 -10.31 -14.88 -17.96
CA TYR A 164 -9.83 -15.89 -18.91
C TYR A 164 -10.50 -15.69 -20.27
N GLY A 165 -9.74 -15.79 -21.37
CA GLY A 165 -10.22 -15.45 -22.72
C GLY A 165 -10.07 -13.98 -23.08
N TYR A 166 -9.59 -13.14 -22.15
CA TYR A 166 -9.25 -11.75 -22.40
C TYR A 166 -7.84 -11.44 -21.94
N GLU A 167 -7.24 -10.46 -22.58
CA GLU A 167 -6.01 -9.82 -22.14
C GLU A 167 -6.24 -8.31 -21.93
N LEU A 168 -5.36 -7.68 -21.17
CA LEU A 168 -5.46 -6.26 -20.87
C LEU A 168 -4.41 -5.50 -21.69
N VAL A 169 -4.87 -4.74 -22.67
CA VAL A 169 -4.03 -3.90 -23.51
C VAL A 169 -4.41 -2.43 -23.26
N ASN A 170 -3.47 -1.64 -22.81
CA ASN A 170 -3.68 -0.22 -22.46
C ASN A 170 -4.86 0.07 -21.53
N GLY A 171 -5.19 -0.88 -20.64
CA GLY A 171 -6.30 -0.75 -19.68
C GLY A 171 -7.66 -1.20 -20.22
N GLU A 172 -7.73 -1.67 -21.46
CA GLU A 172 -8.93 -2.20 -22.10
C GLU A 172 -8.84 -3.72 -22.27
N LEU A 173 -9.99 -4.40 -22.17
CA LEU A 173 -10.06 -5.83 -22.39
C LEU A 173 -10.11 -6.13 -23.90
N GLN A 174 -9.19 -6.93 -24.38
CA GLN A 174 -9.16 -7.48 -25.73
C GLN A 174 -9.28 -9.00 -25.67
N ILE A 175 -9.82 -9.62 -26.73
CA ILE A 175 -9.94 -11.08 -26.81
C ILE A 175 -8.52 -11.69 -26.96
N ALA A 176 -8.20 -12.65 -26.09
CA ALA A 176 -7.04 -13.51 -26.21
C ALA A 176 -7.48 -14.81 -26.90
N GLU A 177 -7.23 -14.91 -28.22
CA GLU A 177 -7.79 -15.97 -29.07
C GLU A 177 -7.39 -17.38 -28.62
N ASP A 178 -6.19 -17.53 -28.05
CA ASP A 178 -5.70 -18.81 -27.52
C ASP A 178 -6.52 -19.33 -26.32
N GLU A 179 -7.13 -18.44 -25.56
CA GLU A 179 -8.03 -18.77 -24.43
C GLU A 179 -9.50 -18.67 -24.83
N ALA A 180 -9.82 -17.85 -25.82
CA ALA A 180 -11.18 -17.59 -26.27
C ALA A 180 -11.85 -18.82 -26.85
N GLU A 181 -11.13 -19.67 -27.55
CA GLU A 181 -11.61 -20.95 -28.05
C GLU A 181 -12.20 -21.82 -26.92
N ILE A 182 -11.53 -21.89 -25.79
CA ILE A 182 -11.99 -22.66 -24.63
C ILE A 182 -13.29 -22.07 -24.04
N ILE A 183 -13.40 -20.74 -24.02
CA ILE A 183 -14.63 -20.07 -23.57
C ILE A 183 -15.79 -20.43 -24.50
N ARG A 184 -15.57 -20.35 -25.82
CA ARG A 184 -16.59 -20.73 -26.83
C ARG A 184 -17.02 -22.19 -26.67
N LEU A 185 -16.07 -23.11 -26.46
CA LEU A 185 -16.36 -24.53 -26.21
C LEU A 185 -17.18 -24.75 -24.92
N ILE A 186 -16.85 -24.03 -23.84
CA ILE A 186 -17.62 -24.14 -22.58
C ILE A 186 -19.07 -23.76 -22.82
N TYR A 187 -19.32 -22.62 -23.50
CA TYR A 187 -20.68 -22.18 -23.79
C TYR A 187 -21.37 -23.07 -24.78
N ASP A 188 -20.71 -23.54 -25.84
CA ASP A 188 -21.24 -24.48 -26.81
C ASP A 188 -21.72 -25.77 -26.10
N LYS A 189 -20.88 -26.38 -25.29
CA LYS A 189 -21.25 -27.60 -24.55
C LYS A 189 -22.39 -27.35 -23.57
N PHE A 190 -22.39 -26.20 -22.90
CA PHE A 190 -23.43 -25.87 -21.92
C PHE A 190 -24.79 -25.62 -22.56
N ILE A 191 -24.81 -24.95 -23.75
CA ILE A 191 -26.07 -24.54 -24.43
C ILE A 191 -26.62 -25.69 -25.30
N HIS A 192 -25.74 -26.38 -26.05
CA HIS A 192 -26.18 -27.33 -27.07
C HIS A 192 -26.08 -28.80 -26.64
N THR A 193 -25.69 -29.07 -25.40
CA THR A 193 -25.66 -30.43 -24.85
C THR A 193 -26.28 -30.48 -23.45
N ASN A 194 -26.53 -31.69 -22.94
CA ASN A 194 -27.01 -31.86 -21.57
C ASN A 194 -25.87 -31.94 -20.53
N MET A 195 -24.70 -31.39 -20.85
CA MET A 195 -23.53 -31.46 -19.94
C MET A 195 -23.64 -30.41 -18.84
N GLY A 196 -23.59 -30.83 -17.58
CA GLY A 196 -23.42 -29.94 -16.45
C GLY A 196 -21.96 -29.48 -16.31
N ILE A 197 -21.71 -28.51 -15.43
CA ILE A 197 -20.39 -27.89 -15.21
C ILE A 197 -19.26 -28.88 -14.92
N SER A 198 -19.54 -29.94 -14.16
CA SER A 198 -18.54 -31.00 -13.86
C SER A 198 -18.24 -31.85 -15.09
N ALA A 199 -19.25 -32.17 -15.89
CA ALA A 199 -19.09 -32.94 -17.10
C ALA A 199 -18.30 -32.17 -18.16
N ILE A 200 -18.55 -30.86 -18.30
CA ILE A 200 -17.78 -29.99 -19.21
C ILE A 200 -16.30 -29.95 -18.79
N ALA A 201 -16.01 -29.78 -17.50
CA ALA A 201 -14.64 -29.77 -17.00
C ALA A 201 -13.93 -31.10 -17.28
N ALA A 202 -14.59 -32.24 -17.02
CA ALA A 202 -14.06 -33.53 -17.32
C ALA A 202 -13.84 -33.77 -18.83
N TRP A 203 -14.78 -33.32 -19.66
CA TRP A 203 -14.70 -33.40 -21.12
C TRP A 203 -13.49 -32.64 -21.66
N LEU A 204 -13.27 -31.39 -21.22
CA LEU A 204 -12.11 -30.58 -21.63
C LEU A 204 -10.79 -31.28 -21.28
N ASN A 205 -10.68 -31.79 -20.04
CA ASN A 205 -9.47 -32.47 -19.59
C ASN A 205 -9.21 -33.81 -20.37
N GLN A 206 -10.26 -34.57 -20.67
CA GLN A 206 -10.17 -35.83 -21.41
C GLN A 206 -9.78 -35.62 -22.87
N HIS A 207 -10.18 -34.47 -23.48
CA HIS A 207 -9.83 -34.12 -24.86
C HIS A 207 -8.49 -33.40 -24.96
N GLY A 208 -7.71 -33.33 -23.85
CA GLY A 208 -6.36 -32.81 -23.87
C GLY A 208 -6.27 -31.27 -23.79
N TYR A 209 -7.38 -30.59 -23.61
CA TYR A 209 -7.36 -29.13 -23.41
C TYR A 209 -6.67 -28.80 -22.09
N LYS A 210 -5.81 -27.78 -22.09
CA LYS A 210 -5.09 -27.32 -20.92
C LYS A 210 -5.36 -25.85 -20.67
N LYS A 211 -5.60 -25.53 -19.42
CA LYS A 211 -5.79 -24.14 -18.98
C LYS A 211 -4.44 -23.44 -18.95
N LYS A 212 -4.33 -22.29 -19.60
CA LYS A 212 -3.14 -21.45 -19.50
C LYS A 212 -2.90 -21.04 -18.05
N LYS A 213 -1.68 -21.29 -17.57
CA LYS A 213 -1.30 -20.93 -16.19
C LYS A 213 -1.18 -19.41 -16.11
N ARG A 214 -1.92 -18.82 -15.18
CA ARG A 214 -1.86 -17.41 -14.85
C ARG A 214 -1.53 -17.24 -13.37
N GLN A 215 -0.57 -16.38 -13.04
CA GLN A 215 -0.12 -16.10 -11.67
C GLN A 215 0.32 -17.35 -10.89
N ASN A 216 -0.19 -17.47 -9.65
CA ASN A 216 0.14 -18.58 -8.75
C ASN A 216 -0.66 -19.87 -9.02
N ASN A 217 -1.44 -19.93 -10.10
CA ASN A 217 -2.20 -21.13 -10.44
C ASN A 217 -1.28 -22.16 -11.13
N THR A 218 -0.94 -23.20 -10.41
CA THR A 218 -0.04 -24.25 -10.87
C THR A 218 -0.73 -25.35 -11.66
N LEU A 219 -2.08 -25.46 -11.55
CA LEU A 219 -2.87 -26.50 -12.22
C LEU A 219 -3.29 -26.06 -13.62
N ASP A 220 -3.03 -26.90 -14.59
CA ASP A 220 -3.44 -26.72 -15.99
C ASP A 220 -4.76 -27.44 -16.34
N ALA A 221 -5.30 -28.21 -15.41
CA ALA A 221 -6.58 -28.88 -15.56
C ALA A 221 -7.77 -27.93 -15.24
N PHE A 222 -8.88 -28.20 -15.91
CA PHE A 222 -10.15 -27.47 -15.65
C PHE A 222 -10.90 -28.09 -14.50
N ALA A 223 -11.31 -27.27 -13.53
CA ALA A 223 -12.17 -27.66 -12.42
C ALA A 223 -13.61 -27.18 -12.65
N ALA A 224 -14.59 -27.84 -12.06
CA ALA A 224 -16.00 -27.44 -12.12
C ALA A 224 -16.22 -25.99 -11.63
N SER A 225 -15.48 -25.55 -10.61
CA SER A 225 -15.52 -24.18 -10.10
C SER A 225 -15.06 -23.15 -11.13
N PHE A 226 -14.10 -23.50 -12.00
CA PHE A 226 -13.68 -22.64 -13.11
C PHE A 226 -14.80 -22.49 -14.14
N ILE A 227 -15.42 -23.60 -14.57
CA ILE A 227 -16.55 -23.58 -15.52
C ILE A 227 -17.69 -22.75 -14.96
N LYS A 228 -18.05 -22.96 -13.68
CA LYS A 228 -19.07 -22.13 -13.01
C LYS A 228 -18.67 -20.65 -13.03
N GLY A 229 -17.43 -20.34 -12.73
CA GLY A 229 -16.91 -18.98 -12.73
C GLY A 229 -17.01 -18.28 -14.10
N VAL A 230 -16.80 -19.03 -15.19
CA VAL A 230 -16.97 -18.55 -16.56
C VAL A 230 -18.46 -18.28 -16.84
N LEU A 231 -19.34 -19.22 -16.59
CA LEU A 231 -20.78 -19.10 -16.87
C LEU A 231 -21.46 -17.99 -16.04
N ASP A 232 -21.00 -17.77 -14.79
CA ASP A 232 -21.54 -16.74 -13.89
C ASP A 232 -20.97 -15.34 -14.17
N ASN A 233 -19.98 -15.20 -15.05
CA ASN A 233 -19.32 -13.92 -15.24
C ASN A 233 -19.96 -13.11 -16.38
N PRO A 234 -20.63 -11.97 -16.07
CA PRO A 234 -21.32 -11.16 -17.07
C PRO A 234 -20.41 -10.56 -18.15
N VAL A 235 -19.08 -10.57 -17.96
CA VAL A 235 -18.11 -10.05 -18.94
C VAL A 235 -18.23 -10.78 -20.30
N TYR A 236 -18.52 -12.07 -20.28
CA TYR A 236 -18.70 -12.86 -21.51
C TYR A 236 -19.98 -12.53 -22.27
N CYS A 237 -20.90 -11.80 -21.62
CA CYS A 237 -22.12 -11.26 -22.22
C CYS A 237 -21.99 -9.75 -22.53
N GLY A 238 -20.76 -9.22 -22.61
CA GLY A 238 -20.53 -7.80 -22.89
C GLY A 238 -20.85 -6.85 -21.75
N LYS A 239 -20.88 -7.33 -20.50
CA LYS A 239 -21.24 -6.52 -19.33
C LYS A 239 -20.10 -6.45 -18.34
N LEU A 240 -19.57 -5.25 -18.10
CA LEU A 240 -18.62 -5.02 -17.00
C LEU A 240 -19.36 -4.82 -15.68
N ALA A 241 -19.12 -5.69 -14.74
CA ALA A 241 -19.73 -5.62 -13.41
C ALA A 241 -18.72 -5.11 -12.36
N TYR A 242 -19.08 -4.07 -11.63
CA TYR A 242 -18.30 -3.52 -10.53
C TYR A 242 -19.08 -3.53 -9.22
N GLY A 243 -18.41 -3.96 -8.14
CA GLY A 243 -19.01 -3.96 -6.81
C GLY A 243 -19.88 -5.19 -6.49
N ARG A 244 -19.74 -6.30 -7.24
CA ARG A 244 -20.46 -7.57 -6.96
C ARG A 244 -20.17 -8.17 -5.60
N ARG A 245 -19.07 -7.79 -4.98
CA ARG A 245 -18.63 -8.26 -3.67
C ARG A 245 -18.10 -7.10 -2.85
N LYS A 246 -18.36 -7.14 -1.56
CA LYS A 246 -17.85 -6.18 -0.56
C LYS A 246 -17.23 -6.94 0.60
N ASN A 247 -16.10 -6.46 1.08
CA ASN A 247 -15.54 -6.93 2.34
C ASN A 247 -16.25 -6.20 3.48
N GLU A 248 -16.94 -6.93 4.33
CA GLU A 248 -17.59 -6.42 5.53
C GLU A 248 -16.84 -6.90 6.75
N LYS A 249 -16.61 -6.00 7.70
CA LYS A 249 -15.95 -6.33 8.97
C LYS A 249 -16.88 -7.25 9.77
N VAL A 250 -16.30 -8.30 10.33
CA VAL A 250 -17.03 -9.20 11.22
C VAL A 250 -17.20 -8.50 12.57
N SER A 251 -18.45 -8.34 13.02
CA SER A 251 -18.76 -7.71 14.31
C SER A 251 -18.09 -8.48 15.46
N GLY A 252 -17.51 -7.75 16.41
CA GLY A 252 -16.82 -8.34 17.54
C GLY A 252 -15.36 -8.75 17.27
N THR A 253 -14.85 -8.62 16.05
CA THR A 253 -13.47 -8.93 15.73
C THR A 253 -12.67 -7.68 15.36
N ARG A 254 -11.35 -7.70 15.59
CA ARG A 254 -10.48 -6.54 15.34
C ARG A 254 -10.11 -6.41 13.86
N ASN A 255 -9.80 -7.52 13.19
CA ASN A 255 -9.24 -7.54 11.83
C ASN A 255 -9.85 -8.62 10.91
N GLU A 256 -11.00 -9.19 11.26
CA GLU A 256 -11.63 -10.19 10.41
C GLU A 256 -12.66 -9.55 9.49
N TYR A 257 -12.63 -9.98 8.24
CA TYR A 257 -13.54 -9.51 7.18
C TYR A 257 -14.13 -10.70 6.46
N ARG A 258 -15.42 -10.60 6.13
CA ARG A 258 -16.10 -11.59 5.27
C ARG A 258 -16.45 -10.96 3.93
N ILE A 259 -16.43 -11.78 2.89
CA ILE A 259 -16.86 -11.36 1.55
C ILE A 259 -18.36 -11.55 1.44
N VAL A 260 -19.08 -10.47 1.23
CA VAL A 260 -20.53 -10.48 1.03
C VAL A 260 -20.86 -10.15 -0.42
N LYS A 261 -21.76 -10.92 -1.02
CA LYS A 261 -22.29 -10.62 -2.34
C LYS A 261 -23.23 -9.41 -2.25
N GLN A 262 -23.14 -8.52 -3.23
CA GLN A 262 -24.01 -7.35 -3.33
C GLN A 262 -25.07 -7.61 -4.38
N GLU A 263 -26.32 -7.32 -4.07
CA GLU A 263 -27.45 -7.39 -5.03
C GLU A 263 -27.44 -6.18 -5.96
N ASN A 264 -27.10 -4.99 -5.41
CA ASN A 264 -26.99 -3.76 -6.16
C ASN A 264 -25.52 -3.48 -6.52
N TYR A 265 -25.15 -3.78 -7.76
CA TYR A 265 -23.83 -3.48 -8.30
C TYR A 265 -23.93 -2.77 -9.67
N MET A 266 -22.88 -2.03 -10.04
CA MET A 266 -22.87 -1.36 -11.33
C MET A 266 -22.65 -2.36 -12.46
N LEU A 267 -23.50 -2.28 -13.49
CA LEU A 267 -23.33 -2.94 -14.77
C LEU A 267 -23.13 -1.88 -15.84
N HIS A 268 -22.01 -1.91 -16.52
CA HIS A 268 -21.77 -1.09 -17.69
C HIS A 268 -21.85 -1.96 -18.94
N LEU A 269 -22.76 -1.58 -19.85
CA LEU A 269 -22.89 -2.20 -21.17
C LEU A 269 -21.83 -1.55 -22.07
N GLN A 270 -20.81 -2.29 -22.45
CA GLN A 270 -19.86 -1.83 -23.45
C GLN A 270 -20.03 -2.62 -24.74
N PRO A 271 -19.76 -2.00 -25.91
CA PRO A 271 -19.42 -2.77 -27.12
C PRO A 271 -18.06 -3.44 -26.89
N MET A 272 -18.05 -4.46 -26.01
CA MET A 272 -16.87 -5.29 -25.84
C MET A 272 -16.77 -6.27 -27.01
N PRO A 273 -15.55 -6.68 -27.38
CA PRO A 273 -15.38 -7.81 -28.27
C PRO A 273 -16.19 -8.97 -27.68
N GLN A 274 -17.28 -9.33 -28.35
CA GLN A 274 -18.16 -10.38 -27.85
C GLN A 274 -17.63 -11.73 -28.30
N PHE A 275 -17.65 -12.72 -27.41
CA PHE A 275 -17.34 -14.11 -27.77
C PHE A 275 -18.42 -14.71 -28.66
N PHE A 276 -19.62 -14.13 -28.60
CA PHE A 276 -20.83 -14.58 -29.33
C PHE A 276 -21.48 -13.38 -30.03
N PHE A 277 -22.03 -13.64 -31.20
CA PHE A 277 -22.79 -12.69 -32.01
C PHE A 277 -24.19 -12.46 -31.44
#